data_ea664be5c2da5c546d7071f1e339e8ee
#
_entry.id   ea664be5c2da5c546d7071f1e339e8ee
#
_cell.length_a   1.000
_cell.length_b   1.000
_cell.length_c   1.000
_cell.angle_alpha   90.00
_cell.angle_beta   90.00
_cell.angle_gamma   90.00
#
_symmetry.space_group_name_H-M   'P 1'
#
loop_
_entity.id
_entity.type
_entity.pdbx_description
1 polymer ?
#
loop_
_entity_poly.entity_id
_entity_poly.type
_entity_poly.pdbx_seq_one_letter_code
_entity_poly.pdbx_strand_id
1 'polypeptide(L)'
;MYHKTLTLILILLAILLTACKEDSANISVTSTTAGTLYPVVDQKTEITFNVSADWKASCNASWLNISPTEGKAGNNTITVTTTQTNRTKSERSAVVTISAGDVQKSVTIRQSGEYALFDQKEYHVEAEGGSLSLLFTTNVDIKKLSVVYNSSLDWIEWAAESRASSNEWKGQTHDLIVKPNTGKDPRTTIYVLALATDDNNWVGLDTCYVQQAGVSSGYVSTDFSQDGKVTVMQRATQGKGIPLVLMGDGFADRDIADGTYQTVMEKTMENLFSEEPVKSLKDYFTVYCVKAVSKNDNVGEDYSTVFSCVPDPQSSGITADADVVMNYVRKVEGIDSLNTLAVVILNTNIHKGVTYLYRNKNTNKPLQYAIAFCPIIESLASESFRTVLVHEAIGHGLGKLADEYGYKENGAPTVEATKELETYHTYNWLKNVDVTSDKEKVDWHAFINDQRFASEDIGAYEGGYTYMLGIYRPTTESMMNSNSSPFNAPSRKALYDRVRQLGEGLSASTHEEFAAFDEQHKPEQWSYTLSRGFNMLPTPHFAQPVMMYDDK
;
A
#
# COMPACT_ATOMS: atom_id res chain seq x y z
N MET A 1 11.84 51.05 -76.40
CA MET A 1 11.94 49.54 -76.39
C MET A 1 12.16 48.98 -75.02
N TYR A 2 12.67 49.71 -74.06
CA TYR A 2 12.98 49.17 -72.68
C TYR A 2 11.77 49.06 -71.73
N HIS A 3 10.67 49.77 -71.96
CA HIS A 3 9.50 49.70 -71.06
C HIS A 3 8.59 48.44 -71.25
N LYS A 4 8.56 47.89 -72.48
CA LYS A 4 7.73 46.68 -72.73
C LYS A 4 8.37 45.39 -72.29
N THR A 5 9.71 45.31 -72.20
CA THR A 5 10.45 44.14 -71.72
C THR A 5 10.42 44.05 -70.18
N LEU A 6 10.41 45.17 -69.48
CA LEU A 6 10.36 45.18 -68.01
C LEU A 6 8.97 44.78 -67.51
N THR A 7 7.91 45.10 -68.20
CA THR A 7 6.51 44.76 -67.85
C THR A 7 6.27 43.26 -68.06
N LEU A 8 6.92 42.61 -69.08
CA LEU A 8 6.77 41.19 -69.34
C LEU A 8 7.56 40.33 -68.34
N ILE A 9 8.71 40.80 -67.84
CA ILE A 9 9.50 40.18 -66.82
C ILE A 9 8.80 40.27 -65.45
N LEU A 10 8.13 41.40 -65.12
CA LEU A 10 7.37 41.48 -63.88
C LEU A 10 6.08 40.65 -63.91
N ILE A 11 5.44 40.43 -65.07
CA ILE A 11 4.28 39.52 -65.16
C ILE A 11 4.71 38.05 -65.11
N LEU A 12 5.88 37.70 -65.70
CA LEU A 12 6.41 36.36 -65.57
C LEU A 12 6.91 36.03 -64.13
N LEU A 13 7.43 37.05 -63.39
CA LEU A 13 7.81 36.86 -61.99
C LEU A 13 6.60 36.83 -61.05
N ALA A 14 5.50 37.49 -61.42
CA ALA A 14 4.22 37.42 -60.65
C ALA A 14 3.48 36.07 -60.85
N ILE A 15 3.69 35.40 -62.00
CA ILE A 15 3.10 34.07 -62.29
C ILE A 15 3.94 32.97 -61.62
N LEU A 16 5.23 33.18 -61.32
CA LEU A 16 6.05 32.25 -60.55
C LEU A 16 5.89 32.34 -59.04
N LEU A 17 5.14 33.34 -58.52
CA LEU A 17 4.80 33.51 -57.10
C LEU A 17 3.41 32.96 -56.72
N THR A 18 2.66 32.40 -57.67
CA THR A 18 1.51 31.52 -57.38
C THR A 18 1.95 30.06 -57.31
N ALA A 19 3.12 29.82 -56.72
CA ALA A 19 3.53 28.50 -56.37
C ALA A 19 2.66 28.03 -55.17
N CYS A 20 1.86 27.06 -55.45
CA CYS A 20 1.27 26.09 -54.53
C CYS A 20 1.27 26.54 -53.07
N LYS A 21 0.14 27.04 -52.58
CA LYS A 21 -0.25 26.68 -51.23
C LYS A 21 -0.44 25.18 -51.29
N GLU A 22 0.57 24.44 -50.88
CA GLU A 22 0.31 23.06 -50.49
C GLU A 22 -0.77 23.15 -49.43
N ASP A 23 -1.97 22.68 -49.78
CA ASP A 23 -3.02 22.52 -48.79
C ASP A 23 -2.43 21.62 -47.70
N SER A 24 -2.17 22.23 -46.54
CA SER A 24 -1.65 21.49 -45.40
C SER A 24 -2.57 20.28 -45.16
N ALA A 25 -1.98 19.11 -45.13
CA ALA A 25 -2.73 17.89 -44.85
C ALA A 25 -3.60 18.10 -43.61
N ASN A 26 -4.80 17.53 -43.60
CA ASN A 26 -5.72 17.60 -42.46
C ASN A 26 -6.03 16.16 -42.02
N ILE A 27 -6.00 15.92 -40.70
CA ILE A 27 -6.39 14.65 -40.08
C ILE A 27 -7.51 14.92 -39.08
N SER A 28 -8.68 14.37 -39.31
CA SER A 28 -9.84 14.42 -38.41
C SER A 28 -10.18 13.01 -37.91
N VAL A 29 -9.93 12.75 -36.64
CA VAL A 29 -10.35 11.49 -35.99
C VAL A 29 -11.83 11.59 -35.71
N THR A 30 -12.63 10.72 -36.32
CA THR A 30 -14.09 10.78 -36.31
C THR A 30 -14.73 9.87 -35.27
N SER A 31 -14.06 8.79 -34.88
CA SER A 31 -14.46 8.01 -33.71
C SER A 31 -13.25 7.35 -33.07
N THR A 32 -13.16 7.50 -31.77
CA THR A 32 -12.36 6.64 -30.92
C THR A 32 -13.35 5.79 -30.15
N THR A 33 -13.48 4.52 -30.51
CA THR A 33 -14.19 3.55 -29.69
C THR A 33 -13.32 3.15 -28.48
N ALA A 34 -12.40 4.01 -28.11
CA ALA A 34 -11.41 3.77 -27.10
C ALA A 34 -11.99 3.76 -25.67
N GLY A 35 -12.85 2.78 -25.43
CA GLY A 35 -13.00 2.23 -24.10
C GLY A 35 -11.68 1.54 -23.71
N THR A 36 -11.44 1.36 -22.43
CA THR A 36 -10.33 0.56 -21.94
C THR A 36 -10.50 -0.88 -22.40
N LEU A 37 -9.51 -1.43 -23.10
CA LEU A 37 -9.50 -2.84 -23.54
C LEU A 37 -9.32 -3.75 -22.34
N TYR A 38 -9.86 -4.96 -22.41
CA TYR A 38 -9.61 -5.97 -21.37
C TYR A 38 -8.13 -6.39 -21.34
N PRO A 39 -7.64 -6.97 -20.24
CA PRO A 39 -6.22 -7.24 -20.04
C PRO A 39 -5.64 -8.39 -20.88
N VAL A 40 -6.47 -9.09 -21.66
CA VAL A 40 -6.09 -10.28 -22.44
C VAL A 40 -5.62 -9.93 -23.86
N VAL A 41 -4.98 -10.89 -24.54
CA VAL A 41 -4.60 -10.79 -25.96
C VAL A 41 -5.83 -10.78 -26.88
N ASP A 42 -5.64 -10.39 -28.14
CA ASP A 42 -6.63 -10.38 -29.20
C ASP A 42 -7.85 -9.48 -28.97
N GLN A 43 -7.78 -8.57 -27.97
CA GLN A 43 -8.77 -7.51 -27.84
C GLN A 43 -8.60 -6.49 -28.97
N LYS A 44 -9.70 -6.04 -29.55
CA LYS A 44 -9.69 -5.14 -30.71
C LYS A 44 -10.46 -3.87 -30.41
N THR A 45 -9.93 -2.77 -30.95
CA THR A 45 -10.64 -1.49 -31.08
C THR A 45 -10.30 -0.87 -32.43
N GLU A 46 -11.08 0.10 -32.87
CA GLU A 46 -10.90 0.75 -34.16
C GLU A 46 -10.71 2.26 -33.98
N ILE A 47 -9.80 2.80 -34.77
CA ILE A 47 -9.59 4.24 -34.91
C ILE A 47 -10.06 4.61 -36.32
N THR A 48 -11.18 5.33 -36.42
CA THR A 48 -11.70 5.85 -37.69
C THR A 48 -11.35 7.31 -37.84
N PHE A 49 -10.87 7.69 -39.01
CA PHE A 49 -10.43 9.05 -39.30
C PHE A 49 -10.58 9.38 -40.78
N ASN A 50 -10.71 10.68 -41.05
CA ASN A 50 -10.63 11.22 -42.40
C ASN A 50 -9.31 11.98 -42.57
N VAL A 51 -8.66 11.82 -43.71
CA VAL A 51 -7.38 12.45 -44.01
C VAL A 51 -7.35 12.95 -45.47
N SER A 52 -6.76 14.11 -45.68
CA SER A 52 -6.72 14.76 -47.01
C SER A 52 -5.53 14.35 -47.90
N ALA A 53 -4.57 13.55 -47.37
CA ALA A 53 -3.37 13.07 -48.06
C ALA A 53 -3.04 11.63 -47.70
N ASP A 54 -2.03 11.05 -48.37
CA ASP A 54 -1.49 9.75 -47.98
C ASP A 54 -0.98 9.80 -46.54
N TRP A 55 -1.21 8.70 -45.79
CA TRP A 55 -0.94 8.68 -44.36
C TRP A 55 -0.14 7.45 -43.93
N LYS A 56 0.54 7.58 -42.79
CA LYS A 56 1.18 6.47 -42.07
C LYS A 56 0.78 6.52 -40.60
N ALA A 57 0.77 5.33 -39.97
CA ALA A 57 0.54 5.20 -38.54
C ALA A 57 1.67 4.42 -37.88
N SER A 58 1.96 4.77 -36.64
CA SER A 58 2.90 4.08 -35.77
C SER A 58 2.33 3.93 -34.36
N CYS A 59 2.80 2.94 -33.62
CA CYS A 59 2.48 2.76 -32.22
C CYS A 59 3.76 2.72 -31.38
N ASN A 60 3.74 3.36 -30.22
CA ASN A 60 4.91 3.43 -29.31
C ASN A 60 5.04 2.22 -28.36
N ALA A 61 4.19 1.20 -28.50
CA ALA A 61 4.16 0.08 -27.57
C ALA A 61 4.17 -1.28 -28.28
N SER A 62 5.00 -2.21 -27.80
CA SER A 62 5.13 -3.57 -28.32
C SER A 62 3.95 -4.49 -28.02
N TRP A 63 3.09 -4.11 -27.06
CA TRP A 63 1.91 -4.89 -26.67
C TRP A 63 0.67 -4.60 -27.52
N LEU A 64 0.78 -3.71 -28.53
CA LEU A 64 -0.25 -3.43 -29.53
C LEU A 64 0.26 -3.73 -30.93
N ASN A 65 -0.60 -4.27 -31.75
CA ASN A 65 -0.45 -4.32 -33.20
C ASN A 65 -1.50 -3.41 -33.84
N ILE A 66 -1.11 -2.65 -34.86
CA ILE A 66 -2.00 -1.77 -35.64
C ILE A 66 -1.99 -2.19 -37.10
N SER A 67 -3.16 -2.21 -37.74
CA SER A 67 -3.30 -2.56 -39.15
C SER A 67 -4.51 -1.88 -39.77
N PRO A 68 -4.38 -1.28 -40.97
CA PRO A 68 -3.15 -1.04 -41.73
C PRO A 68 -2.27 0.05 -41.09
N THR A 69 -0.98 0.12 -41.48
CA THR A 69 -0.03 1.13 -41.01
C THR A 69 0.16 2.29 -41.97
N GLU A 70 -0.43 2.20 -43.17
CA GLU A 70 -0.42 3.26 -44.18
C GLU A 70 -1.65 3.16 -45.09
N GLY A 71 -2.01 4.26 -45.76
CA GLY A 71 -3.14 4.29 -46.69
C GLY A 71 -3.23 5.59 -47.46
N LYS A 72 -4.33 5.73 -48.22
CA LYS A 72 -4.61 6.88 -49.10
C LYS A 72 -5.55 7.90 -48.42
N ALA A 73 -5.60 9.10 -49.00
CA ALA A 73 -6.58 10.11 -48.63
C ALA A 73 -8.02 9.56 -48.62
N GLY A 74 -8.85 10.09 -47.74
CA GLY A 74 -10.24 9.69 -47.53
C GLY A 74 -10.55 9.17 -46.14
N ASN A 75 -11.66 8.47 -46.00
CA ASN A 75 -12.06 7.79 -44.78
C ASN A 75 -11.26 6.49 -44.59
N ASN A 76 -10.65 6.34 -43.45
CA ASN A 76 -9.79 5.22 -43.12
C ASN A 76 -10.13 4.66 -41.73
N THR A 77 -9.79 3.41 -41.51
CA THR A 77 -9.92 2.73 -40.23
C THR A 77 -8.62 1.96 -39.94
N ILE A 78 -8.06 2.13 -38.74
CA ILE A 78 -6.99 1.31 -38.18
C ILE A 78 -7.58 0.41 -37.12
N THR A 79 -7.41 -0.90 -37.30
CA THR A 79 -7.69 -1.86 -36.23
C THR A 79 -6.48 -1.96 -35.30
N VAL A 80 -6.69 -1.77 -34.02
CA VAL A 80 -5.71 -1.91 -32.95
C VAL A 80 -6.01 -3.21 -32.22
N THR A 81 -5.01 -4.10 -32.12
CA THR A 81 -5.16 -5.42 -31.47
C THR A 81 -4.13 -5.58 -30.38
N THR A 82 -4.53 -6.04 -29.19
CA THR A 82 -3.60 -6.38 -28.10
C THR A 82 -2.85 -7.68 -28.42
N THR A 83 -1.52 -7.66 -28.27
CA THR A 83 -0.63 -8.81 -28.51
C THR A 83 -0.07 -9.42 -27.22
N GLN A 84 -0.28 -8.75 -26.08
CA GLN A 84 0.20 -9.19 -24.78
C GLN A 84 -0.89 -8.97 -23.71
N THR A 85 -1.02 -9.93 -22.81
CA THR A 85 -1.84 -9.79 -21.61
C THR A 85 -1.21 -8.75 -20.69
N ASN A 86 -2.03 -7.85 -20.11
CA ASN A 86 -1.58 -6.97 -19.05
C ASN A 86 -1.77 -7.68 -17.71
N ARG A 87 -0.74 -8.36 -17.25
CA ARG A 87 -0.73 -9.09 -15.96
C ARG A 87 -0.47 -8.19 -14.76
N THR A 88 -0.27 -6.89 -14.97
CA THR A 88 -0.15 -5.94 -13.87
C THR A 88 -1.54 -5.58 -13.34
N LYS A 89 -1.63 -5.19 -12.08
CA LYS A 89 -2.89 -4.70 -11.50
C LYS A 89 -3.28 -3.32 -12.05
N SER A 90 -2.37 -2.65 -12.75
CA SER A 90 -2.55 -1.28 -13.23
C SER A 90 -2.92 -1.23 -14.71
N GLU A 91 -3.72 -0.25 -15.08
CA GLU A 91 -3.96 0.10 -16.48
C GLU A 91 -2.64 0.53 -17.14
N ARG A 92 -2.43 0.12 -18.38
CA ARG A 92 -1.35 0.64 -19.22
C ARG A 92 -1.91 1.37 -20.43
N SER A 93 -1.16 2.34 -20.92
CA SER A 93 -1.55 3.13 -22.09
C SER A 93 -0.49 3.13 -23.17
N ALA A 94 -0.91 3.31 -24.40
CA ALA A 94 -0.04 3.48 -25.56
C ALA A 94 -0.62 4.53 -26.51
N VAL A 95 0.25 5.11 -27.32
CA VAL A 95 -0.14 6.15 -28.28
C VAL A 95 0.01 5.61 -29.69
N VAL A 96 -1.06 5.67 -30.46
CA VAL A 96 -1.07 5.48 -31.90
C VAL A 96 -1.00 6.86 -32.54
N THR A 97 0.05 7.11 -33.33
CA THR A 97 0.26 8.38 -34.03
C THR A 97 -0.03 8.19 -35.52
N ILE A 98 -0.93 8.98 -36.07
CA ILE A 98 -1.28 9.06 -37.49
C ILE A 98 -0.64 10.30 -38.05
N SER A 99 0.13 10.17 -39.14
CA SER A 99 0.83 11.28 -39.80
C SER A 99 0.48 11.37 -41.28
N ALA A 100 0.28 12.60 -41.78
CA ALA A 100 0.08 12.89 -43.18
C ALA A 100 0.80 14.22 -43.52
N GLY A 101 1.83 14.18 -44.35
CA GLY A 101 2.74 15.30 -44.49
C GLY A 101 3.32 15.72 -43.14
N ASP A 102 3.24 17.00 -42.83
CA ASP A 102 3.74 17.58 -41.56
C ASP A 102 2.72 17.55 -40.43
N VAL A 103 1.51 17.02 -40.67
CA VAL A 103 0.43 16.97 -39.66
C VAL A 103 0.42 15.60 -38.97
N GLN A 104 0.28 15.65 -37.65
CA GLN A 104 0.16 14.45 -36.83
C GLN A 104 -1.05 14.53 -35.89
N LYS A 105 -1.67 13.37 -35.64
CA LYS A 105 -2.69 13.17 -34.64
C LYS A 105 -2.39 11.93 -33.81
N SER A 106 -2.55 12.07 -32.50
CA SER A 106 -2.30 10.98 -31.55
C SER A 106 -3.61 10.51 -30.93
N VAL A 107 -3.76 9.20 -30.81
CA VAL A 107 -4.87 8.52 -30.14
C VAL A 107 -4.30 7.64 -29.03
N THR A 108 -4.78 7.83 -27.82
CA THR A 108 -4.36 7.00 -26.68
C THR A 108 -5.25 5.75 -26.59
N ILE A 109 -4.62 4.60 -26.57
CA ILE A 109 -5.24 3.28 -26.34
C ILE A 109 -4.90 2.86 -24.92
N ARG A 110 -5.91 2.37 -24.18
CA ARG A 110 -5.75 1.90 -22.81
C ARG A 110 -6.07 0.41 -22.74
N GLN A 111 -5.35 -0.31 -21.89
CA GLN A 111 -5.64 -1.69 -21.54
C GLN A 111 -5.67 -1.82 -20.03
N SER A 112 -6.80 -2.31 -19.46
CA SER A 112 -6.91 -2.56 -18.03
C SER A 112 -5.89 -3.59 -17.56
N GLY A 113 -5.52 -3.53 -16.29
CA GLY A 113 -4.85 -4.63 -15.61
C GLY A 113 -5.82 -5.78 -15.34
N GLU A 114 -5.29 -6.95 -15.03
CA GLU A 114 -6.07 -8.07 -14.51
C GLU A 114 -6.53 -7.70 -13.08
N TYR A 115 -7.83 -7.84 -12.83
CA TYR A 115 -8.37 -7.66 -11.49
C TYR A 115 -9.44 -8.72 -11.16
N ALA A 116 -9.47 -9.08 -9.89
CA ALA A 116 -10.62 -9.67 -9.24
C ALA A 116 -10.65 -9.03 -7.83
N LEU A 117 -11.79 -8.52 -7.43
CA LEU A 117 -11.92 -7.72 -6.21
C LEU A 117 -13.09 -8.26 -5.39
N PHE A 118 -12.86 -8.54 -4.12
CA PHE A 118 -13.95 -8.77 -3.18
C PHE A 118 -14.74 -7.46 -2.97
N ASP A 119 -16.05 -7.57 -2.86
CA ASP A 119 -16.92 -6.42 -2.62
C ASP A 119 -16.70 -5.83 -1.23
N GLN A 120 -16.26 -6.68 -0.28
CA GLN A 120 -15.88 -6.29 1.07
C GLN A 120 -14.49 -6.85 1.41
N LYS A 121 -13.70 -6.10 2.16
CA LYS A 121 -12.39 -6.55 2.62
C LYS A 121 -12.46 -7.34 3.93
N GLU A 122 -13.51 -7.14 4.69
CA GLU A 122 -13.74 -7.79 5.97
C GLU A 122 -15.19 -8.29 6.06
N TYR A 123 -15.33 -9.51 6.48
CA TYR A 123 -16.62 -10.16 6.74
C TYR A 123 -16.65 -10.55 8.21
N HIS A 124 -17.65 -10.07 8.94
CA HIS A 124 -17.83 -10.34 10.36
C HIS A 124 -18.91 -11.40 10.55
N VAL A 125 -18.62 -12.39 11.38
CA VAL A 125 -19.53 -13.48 11.72
C VAL A 125 -19.61 -13.59 13.25
N GLU A 126 -20.82 -13.70 13.77
CA GLU A 126 -21.03 -13.88 15.20
C GLU A 126 -20.48 -15.23 15.70
N ALA A 127 -20.31 -15.36 17.03
CA ALA A 127 -19.76 -16.58 17.64
C ALA A 127 -20.53 -17.85 17.25
N GLU A 128 -21.85 -17.72 17.05
CA GLU A 128 -22.75 -18.83 16.66
C GLU A 128 -22.45 -19.38 15.25
N GLY A 129 -21.72 -18.62 14.43
CA GLY A 129 -21.44 -19.01 13.05
C GLY A 129 -22.64 -18.84 12.13
N GLY A 130 -22.63 -19.55 11.01
CA GLY A 130 -23.70 -19.51 10.02
C GLY A 130 -23.20 -19.53 8.59
N SER A 131 -24.10 -19.23 7.64
CA SER A 131 -23.75 -19.13 6.22
C SER A 131 -23.17 -17.75 5.90
N LEU A 132 -22.13 -17.71 5.09
CA LEU A 132 -21.47 -16.49 4.63
C LEU A 132 -21.21 -16.56 3.13
N SER A 133 -21.55 -15.49 2.40
CA SER A 133 -21.26 -15.37 0.97
C SER A 133 -20.20 -14.29 0.75
N LEU A 134 -19.05 -14.67 0.19
CA LEU A 134 -18.03 -13.73 -0.26
C LEU A 134 -18.36 -13.32 -1.70
N LEU A 135 -18.75 -12.08 -1.89
CA LEU A 135 -19.04 -11.52 -3.21
C LEU A 135 -17.77 -10.91 -3.82
N PHE A 136 -17.60 -11.07 -5.14
CA PHE A 136 -16.48 -10.46 -5.84
C PHE A 136 -16.82 -10.13 -7.30
N THR A 137 -16.06 -9.19 -7.87
CA THR A 137 -16.14 -8.76 -9.26
C THR A 137 -14.79 -8.99 -9.94
N THR A 138 -14.80 -9.46 -11.19
CA THR A 138 -13.57 -9.78 -11.92
C THR A 138 -13.65 -9.44 -13.40
N ASN A 139 -12.50 -9.15 -14.03
CA ASN A 139 -12.36 -9.03 -15.48
C ASN A 139 -11.46 -10.13 -16.07
N VAL A 140 -11.06 -11.12 -15.27
CA VAL A 140 -10.31 -12.28 -15.75
C VAL A 140 -11.24 -13.48 -15.97
N ASP A 141 -10.80 -14.43 -16.79
CA ASP A 141 -11.56 -15.66 -17.04
C ASP A 141 -11.78 -16.42 -15.74
N ILE A 142 -13.02 -16.60 -15.34
CA ILE A 142 -13.42 -17.28 -14.11
C ILE A 142 -12.82 -18.70 -13.99
N LYS A 143 -12.52 -19.36 -15.13
CA LYS A 143 -11.89 -20.68 -15.14
C LYS A 143 -10.42 -20.66 -14.73
N LYS A 144 -9.78 -19.50 -14.82
CA LYS A 144 -8.40 -19.27 -14.38
C LYS A 144 -8.33 -18.67 -12.97
N LEU A 145 -9.46 -18.24 -12.42
CA LEU A 145 -9.56 -17.67 -11.09
C LEU A 145 -9.83 -18.77 -10.06
N SER A 146 -9.12 -18.71 -8.95
CA SER A 146 -9.34 -19.57 -7.80
C SER A 146 -9.44 -18.74 -6.54
N VAL A 147 -10.21 -19.23 -5.57
CA VAL A 147 -10.22 -18.71 -4.22
C VAL A 147 -9.26 -19.58 -3.39
N VAL A 148 -8.18 -19.00 -2.95
CA VAL A 148 -7.15 -19.67 -2.13
C VAL A 148 -7.39 -19.32 -0.66
N TYR A 149 -7.33 -20.31 0.21
CA TYR A 149 -7.57 -20.18 1.64
C TYR A 149 -6.81 -21.27 2.42
N ASN A 150 -6.73 -21.12 3.72
CA ASN A 150 -6.13 -22.14 4.57
C ASN A 150 -7.09 -23.33 4.74
N SER A 151 -6.88 -24.41 3.98
CA SER A 151 -7.71 -25.61 4.02
C SER A 151 -7.54 -26.47 5.26
N SER A 152 -6.58 -26.15 6.16
CA SER A 152 -6.39 -26.87 7.42
C SER A 152 -7.30 -26.35 8.55
N LEU A 153 -8.08 -25.30 8.31
CA LEU A 153 -9.02 -24.78 9.29
C LEU A 153 -10.24 -25.68 9.39
N ASP A 154 -10.60 -26.06 10.60
CA ASP A 154 -11.71 -26.96 10.90
C ASP A 154 -13.05 -26.24 11.19
N TRP A 155 -13.01 -24.90 11.24
CA TRP A 155 -14.16 -24.08 11.64
C TRP A 155 -14.89 -23.38 10.48
N ILE A 156 -14.37 -23.51 9.26
CA ILE A 156 -14.97 -22.92 8.07
C ILE A 156 -14.92 -23.93 6.90
N GLU A 157 -16.02 -24.11 6.22
CA GLU A 157 -16.18 -25.08 5.15
C GLU A 157 -16.83 -24.43 3.93
N TRP A 158 -16.61 -25.01 2.75
CA TRP A 158 -17.33 -24.66 1.54
C TRP A 158 -18.78 -25.14 1.61
N ALA A 159 -19.70 -24.27 1.22
CA ALA A 159 -21.06 -24.72 0.94
C ALA A 159 -21.07 -25.53 -0.37
N ALA A 160 -21.62 -26.72 -0.36
CA ALA A 160 -21.45 -27.75 -1.39
C ALA A 160 -21.94 -27.37 -2.82
N GLU A 161 -22.54 -26.21 -3.05
CA GLU A 161 -23.20 -25.82 -4.30
C GLU A 161 -22.74 -24.49 -4.92
N SER A 162 -21.69 -23.85 -4.43
CA SER A 162 -21.25 -22.57 -5.01
C SER A 162 -20.39 -22.76 -6.28
N ARG A 163 -21.02 -23.11 -7.40
CA ARG A 163 -20.43 -22.99 -8.73
C ARG A 163 -21.15 -21.87 -9.48
N ALA A 164 -20.43 -20.77 -9.68
CA ALA A 164 -20.89 -19.72 -10.60
C ALA A 164 -21.26 -20.32 -11.96
N SER A 165 -22.51 -20.20 -12.34
CA SER A 165 -23.07 -20.83 -13.56
C SER A 165 -23.07 -19.90 -14.77
N SER A 166 -22.52 -18.70 -14.71
CA SER A 166 -22.53 -17.75 -15.83
C SER A 166 -21.13 -17.26 -16.20
N ASN A 167 -20.90 -17.06 -17.50
CA ASN A 167 -19.70 -16.43 -18.06
C ASN A 167 -19.73 -14.90 -17.90
N GLU A 168 -20.61 -14.37 -17.08
CA GLU A 168 -20.70 -12.93 -16.82
C GLU A 168 -19.70 -12.50 -15.77
N TRP A 169 -19.02 -11.41 -16.06
CA TRP A 169 -17.89 -10.86 -15.30
C TRP A 169 -18.27 -10.11 -14.01
N LYS A 170 -19.53 -10.21 -13.56
CA LYS A 170 -20.05 -9.49 -12.40
C LYS A 170 -20.84 -10.40 -11.47
N GLY A 171 -20.75 -10.12 -10.16
CA GLY A 171 -21.65 -10.72 -9.17
C GLY A 171 -21.39 -12.20 -8.92
N GLN A 172 -20.13 -12.60 -8.81
CA GLN A 172 -19.75 -13.97 -8.42
C GLN A 172 -19.79 -14.10 -6.91
N THR A 173 -20.15 -15.29 -6.41
CA THR A 173 -20.18 -15.60 -4.99
C THR A 173 -19.33 -16.82 -4.66
N HIS A 174 -18.79 -16.81 -3.45
CA HIS A 174 -18.13 -17.93 -2.82
C HIS A 174 -18.79 -18.19 -1.48
N ASP A 175 -19.58 -19.25 -1.38
CA ASP A 175 -20.41 -19.51 -0.21
C ASP A 175 -19.70 -20.43 0.78
N LEU A 176 -19.76 -20.07 2.05
CA LEU A 176 -19.09 -20.70 3.16
C LEU A 176 -20.08 -21.06 4.26
N ILE A 177 -19.75 -22.07 5.03
CA ILE A 177 -20.39 -22.41 6.30
C ILE A 177 -19.37 -22.18 7.41
N VAL A 178 -19.66 -21.27 8.33
CA VAL A 178 -18.83 -20.94 9.48
C VAL A 178 -19.39 -21.67 10.69
N LYS A 179 -18.60 -22.57 11.29
CA LYS A 179 -19.01 -23.31 12.49
C LYS A 179 -18.96 -22.42 13.73
N PRO A 180 -19.75 -22.74 14.80
CA PRO A 180 -19.70 -21.97 16.03
C PRO A 180 -18.28 -21.85 16.60
N ASN A 181 -17.94 -20.65 17.08
CA ASN A 181 -16.76 -20.41 17.89
C ASN A 181 -17.14 -20.54 19.37
N THR A 182 -16.70 -21.59 20.02
CA THR A 182 -16.96 -21.83 21.45
C THR A 182 -15.86 -21.25 22.35
N GLY A 183 -14.78 -20.73 21.75
CA GLY A 183 -13.69 -20.07 22.46
C GLY A 183 -14.02 -18.59 22.74
N LYS A 184 -13.34 -18.02 23.76
CA LYS A 184 -13.46 -16.60 24.09
C LYS A 184 -12.82 -15.67 23.05
N ASP A 185 -11.81 -16.16 22.34
CA ASP A 185 -11.06 -15.36 21.41
C ASP A 185 -11.73 -15.36 20.03
N PRO A 186 -11.83 -14.20 19.37
CA PRO A 186 -12.23 -14.16 17.99
C PRO A 186 -11.21 -14.92 17.13
N ARG A 187 -11.63 -15.41 15.98
CA ARG A 187 -10.75 -16.10 15.04
C ARG A 187 -10.91 -15.54 13.63
N THR A 188 -9.82 -15.50 12.90
CA THR A 188 -9.76 -14.87 11.58
C THR A 188 -9.13 -15.82 10.59
N THR A 189 -9.59 -15.75 9.35
CA THR A 189 -8.93 -16.38 8.21
C THR A 189 -8.95 -15.48 7.00
N ILE A 190 -8.11 -15.80 6.03
CA ILE A 190 -7.86 -15.02 4.84
C ILE A 190 -8.37 -15.80 3.62
N TYR A 191 -9.04 -15.11 2.72
CA TYR A 191 -9.40 -15.60 1.40
C TYR A 191 -8.77 -14.73 0.32
N VAL A 192 -8.19 -15.36 -0.69
CA VAL A 192 -7.50 -14.66 -1.77
C VAL A 192 -8.08 -15.07 -3.11
N LEU A 193 -8.46 -14.09 -3.91
CA LEU A 193 -8.70 -14.27 -5.33
C LEU A 193 -7.36 -14.38 -6.03
N ALA A 194 -7.04 -15.55 -6.58
CA ALA A 194 -5.79 -15.83 -7.22
C ALA A 194 -5.98 -16.29 -8.67
N LEU A 195 -5.11 -15.82 -9.55
CA LEU A 195 -5.10 -16.17 -10.98
C LEU A 195 -4.02 -17.21 -11.24
N ALA A 196 -4.38 -18.31 -11.88
CA ALA A 196 -3.41 -19.27 -12.38
C ALA A 196 -2.64 -18.68 -13.56
N THR A 197 -1.32 -18.74 -13.53
CA THR A 197 -0.45 -18.38 -14.63
C THR A 197 -0.08 -19.62 -15.46
N ASP A 198 0.45 -19.40 -16.68
CA ASP A 198 0.81 -20.49 -17.58
C ASP A 198 1.92 -21.42 -17.06
N ASP A 199 2.64 -20.97 -16.01
CA ASP A 199 3.74 -21.70 -15.37
C ASP A 199 3.31 -22.51 -14.13
N ASN A 200 2.01 -22.76 -13.96
CA ASN A 200 1.43 -23.36 -12.75
C ASN A 200 1.68 -22.57 -11.44
N ASN A 201 1.95 -21.29 -11.56
CA ASN A 201 2.05 -20.37 -10.46
C ASN A 201 0.73 -19.62 -10.26
N TRP A 202 0.57 -19.02 -9.10
CA TRP A 202 -0.60 -18.23 -8.74
C TRP A 202 -0.19 -16.78 -8.46
N VAL A 203 -0.97 -15.85 -8.98
CA VAL A 203 -0.84 -14.42 -8.66
C VAL A 203 -2.07 -14.00 -7.88
N GLY A 204 -1.90 -13.57 -6.63
CA GLY A 204 -2.96 -12.99 -5.83
C GLY A 204 -3.40 -11.65 -6.41
N LEU A 205 -4.71 -11.51 -6.65
CA LEU A 205 -5.31 -10.29 -7.18
C LEU A 205 -5.93 -9.46 -6.08
N ASP A 206 -6.58 -10.12 -5.11
CA ASP A 206 -7.25 -9.46 -4.00
C ASP A 206 -7.41 -10.38 -2.79
N THR A 207 -7.60 -9.77 -1.61
CA THR A 207 -7.71 -10.46 -0.34
C THR A 207 -8.89 -9.93 0.45
N CYS A 208 -9.60 -10.81 1.16
CA CYS A 208 -10.54 -10.44 2.21
C CYS A 208 -10.32 -11.29 3.45
N TYR A 209 -10.88 -10.80 4.57
CA TYR A 209 -10.83 -11.45 5.88
C TYR A 209 -12.21 -11.92 6.27
N VAL A 210 -12.25 -13.10 6.86
CA VAL A 210 -13.43 -13.57 7.58
C VAL A 210 -13.06 -13.61 9.04
N GLN A 211 -13.70 -12.77 9.83
CA GLN A 211 -13.50 -12.63 11.26
C GLN A 211 -14.73 -13.16 11.98
N GLN A 212 -14.57 -14.14 12.85
CA GLN A 212 -15.65 -14.65 13.69
C GLN A 212 -15.43 -14.25 15.13
N ALA A 213 -16.42 -13.65 15.74
CA ALA A 213 -16.41 -13.31 17.16
C ALA A 213 -16.19 -14.55 18.05
N GLY A 214 -15.54 -14.34 19.19
CA GLY A 214 -15.53 -15.32 20.27
C GLY A 214 -16.76 -15.12 21.19
N VAL A 215 -17.07 -16.15 21.97
CA VAL A 215 -18.06 -15.97 23.04
C VAL A 215 -17.48 -15.04 24.11
N SER A 216 -18.23 -14.02 24.52
CA SER A 216 -17.79 -13.14 25.59
C SER A 216 -17.44 -13.94 26.84
N SER A 217 -16.22 -13.76 27.35
CA SER A 217 -15.79 -14.49 28.55
C SER A 217 -16.52 -14.04 29.81
N GLY A 218 -17.08 -12.86 29.78
CA GLY A 218 -17.69 -12.23 30.95
C GLY A 218 -16.73 -11.99 32.11
N TYR A 219 -15.41 -12.20 31.88
CA TYR A 219 -14.43 -12.02 32.95
C TYR A 219 -14.29 -10.55 33.36
N VAL A 220 -14.16 -10.34 34.67
CA VAL A 220 -13.98 -9.01 35.26
C VAL A 220 -12.83 -9.06 36.25
N SER A 221 -11.82 -8.24 36.04
CA SER A 221 -10.68 -8.08 36.94
C SER A 221 -11.10 -7.63 38.34
N THR A 222 -10.45 -8.18 39.33
CA THR A 222 -10.67 -7.89 40.75
C THR A 222 -9.41 -7.37 41.45
N ASP A 223 -8.21 -7.60 40.89
CA ASP A 223 -6.95 -7.14 41.42
C ASP A 223 -6.22 -6.18 40.45
N PHE A 224 -6.20 -4.91 40.79
CA PHE A 224 -5.51 -3.85 40.06
C PHE A 224 -4.16 -3.47 40.69
N SER A 225 -3.65 -4.25 41.62
CA SER A 225 -2.40 -3.92 42.37
C SER A 225 -1.15 -3.86 41.49
N GLN A 226 -1.19 -4.44 40.31
CA GLN A 226 -0.10 -4.42 39.32
C GLN A 226 -0.23 -3.29 38.31
N ASP A 227 -1.39 -2.58 38.27
CA ASP A 227 -1.63 -1.54 37.28
C ASP A 227 -0.62 -0.39 37.37
N GLY A 228 -0.12 0.04 36.22
CA GLY A 228 0.88 1.10 36.10
C GLY A 228 2.29 0.74 36.53
N LYS A 229 2.58 -0.50 36.92
CA LYS A 229 3.96 -0.94 37.24
C LYS A 229 4.82 -0.99 36.00
N VAL A 230 6.03 -0.41 36.12
CA VAL A 230 7.02 -0.30 35.05
C VAL A 230 8.10 -1.36 35.21
N THR A 231 8.45 -2.00 34.10
CA THR A 231 9.60 -2.90 34.00
C THR A 231 10.49 -2.45 32.85
N VAL A 232 11.81 -2.41 33.04
CA VAL A 232 12.78 -2.20 31.96
C VAL A 232 13.07 -3.53 31.30
N MET A 233 12.70 -3.68 30.03
CA MET A 233 12.92 -4.91 29.25
C MET A 233 14.30 -4.89 28.58
N GLN A 234 14.75 -3.72 28.11
CA GLN A 234 16.06 -3.50 27.50
C GLN A 234 16.58 -2.11 27.87
N ARG A 235 17.87 -1.99 28.13
CA ARG A 235 18.55 -0.70 28.23
C ARG A 235 19.39 -0.45 26.98
N ALA A 236 19.36 0.79 26.49
CA ALA A 236 20.24 1.19 25.41
C ALA A 236 21.71 1.06 25.87
N THR A 237 22.55 0.58 24.96
CA THR A 237 24.01 0.54 25.12
C THR A 237 24.71 1.52 24.18
N GLN A 238 23.94 2.17 23.30
CA GLN A 238 24.40 3.18 22.37
C GLN A 238 23.52 4.43 22.44
N GLY A 239 24.13 5.60 22.22
CA GLY A 239 23.44 6.88 22.18
C GLY A 239 22.76 7.27 23.51
N LYS A 240 21.71 8.09 23.41
CA LYS A 240 20.96 8.61 24.56
C LYS A 240 19.91 7.66 25.11
N GLY A 241 19.61 6.58 24.38
CA GLY A 241 18.50 5.69 24.66
C GLY A 241 17.16 6.24 24.13
N ILE A 242 16.74 5.73 22.97
CA ILE A 242 15.44 6.08 22.38
C ILE A 242 14.35 5.37 23.19
N PRO A 243 13.39 6.09 23.79
CA PRO A 243 12.38 5.47 24.63
C PRO A 243 11.30 4.77 23.78
N LEU A 244 11.07 3.49 24.07
CA LEU A 244 10.02 2.66 23.50
C LEU A 244 9.21 2.09 24.68
N VAL A 245 7.90 2.35 24.70
CA VAL A 245 7.02 1.89 25.79
C VAL A 245 6.00 0.91 25.26
N LEU A 246 6.02 -0.30 25.77
CA LEU A 246 5.08 -1.39 25.44
C LEU A 246 4.00 -1.46 26.51
N MET A 247 2.76 -1.54 26.07
CA MET A 247 1.57 -1.65 26.91
C MET A 247 0.54 -2.56 26.24
N GLY A 248 -0.43 -3.03 26.99
CA GLY A 248 -1.51 -3.85 26.44
C GLY A 248 -2.88 -3.31 26.83
N ASP A 249 -3.87 -3.47 25.97
CA ASP A 249 -5.27 -3.19 26.24
C ASP A 249 -6.12 -4.47 26.14
N GLY A 250 -7.14 -4.62 26.99
CA GLY A 250 -7.93 -5.84 27.05
C GLY A 250 -7.21 -7.00 27.76
N PHE A 251 -6.21 -6.74 28.59
CA PHE A 251 -5.57 -7.74 29.46
C PHE A 251 -6.06 -7.57 30.89
N ALA A 252 -6.61 -8.64 31.46
CA ALA A 252 -7.15 -8.66 32.81
C ALA A 252 -6.06 -8.98 33.86
N ASP A 253 -6.40 -8.88 35.14
CA ASP A 253 -5.51 -9.22 36.26
C ASP A 253 -4.99 -10.66 36.20
N ARG A 254 -5.81 -11.62 35.72
CA ARG A 254 -5.41 -13.00 35.52
C ARG A 254 -4.27 -13.15 34.48
N ASP A 255 -4.34 -12.38 33.37
CA ASP A 255 -3.33 -12.41 32.30
C ASP A 255 -1.99 -11.83 32.78
N ILE A 256 -2.05 -10.93 33.78
CA ILE A 256 -0.88 -10.40 34.47
C ILE A 256 -0.31 -11.45 35.43
N ALA A 257 -1.19 -12.15 36.17
CA ALA A 257 -0.81 -13.10 37.22
C ALA A 257 -0.21 -14.40 36.66
N ASP A 258 -0.72 -14.90 35.54
CA ASP A 258 -0.26 -16.13 34.89
C ASP A 258 0.95 -15.93 33.94
N GLY A 259 1.37 -14.68 33.69
CA GLY A 259 2.52 -14.34 32.85
C GLY A 259 2.19 -14.16 31.37
N THR A 260 0.95 -14.30 30.95
CA THR A 260 0.50 -14.08 29.55
C THR A 260 0.90 -12.68 29.06
N TYR A 261 0.60 -11.63 29.84
CA TYR A 261 0.97 -10.26 29.51
C TYR A 261 2.48 -10.11 29.26
N GLN A 262 3.30 -10.68 30.13
CA GLN A 262 4.76 -10.62 30.00
C GLN A 262 5.23 -11.32 28.71
N THR A 263 4.70 -12.49 28.40
CA THR A 263 5.01 -13.25 27.17
C THR A 263 4.64 -12.45 25.92
N VAL A 264 3.49 -11.79 25.92
CA VAL A 264 3.05 -10.92 24.83
C VAL A 264 4.03 -9.76 24.63
N MET A 265 4.45 -9.07 25.70
CA MET A 265 5.36 -7.93 25.60
C MET A 265 6.76 -8.35 25.15
N GLU A 266 7.25 -9.52 25.58
CA GLU A 266 8.53 -10.08 25.13
C GLU A 266 8.50 -10.41 23.62
N LYS A 267 7.43 -11.04 23.16
CA LYS A 267 7.26 -11.34 21.73
C LYS A 267 7.07 -10.08 20.89
N THR A 268 6.37 -9.08 21.43
CA THR A 268 6.25 -7.76 20.80
C THR A 268 7.64 -7.13 20.60
N MET A 269 8.47 -7.11 21.63
CA MET A 269 9.83 -6.57 21.54
C MET A 269 10.67 -7.33 20.50
N GLU A 270 10.60 -8.66 20.49
CA GLU A 270 11.29 -9.49 19.49
C GLU A 270 10.87 -9.10 18.05
N ASN A 271 9.56 -8.98 17.82
CA ASN A 271 9.01 -8.67 16.50
C ASN A 271 9.36 -7.24 16.04
N LEU A 272 9.35 -6.26 16.94
CA LEU A 272 9.72 -4.86 16.61
C LEU A 272 11.17 -4.74 16.11
N PHE A 273 12.07 -5.58 16.60
CA PHE A 273 13.46 -5.61 16.18
C PHE A 273 13.79 -6.73 15.17
N SER A 274 12.79 -7.18 14.40
CA SER A 274 12.97 -8.26 13.43
C SER A 274 13.45 -7.79 12.06
N GLU A 275 13.23 -6.52 11.69
CA GLU A 275 13.55 -5.98 10.36
C GLU A 275 14.70 -4.95 10.40
N GLU A 276 15.50 -4.95 9.33
CA GLU A 276 16.53 -3.93 9.14
C GLU A 276 15.92 -2.56 8.73
N PRO A 277 16.52 -1.46 9.16
CA PRO A 277 17.78 -1.32 9.89
C PRO A 277 17.62 -1.39 11.42
N VAL A 278 16.38 -1.45 11.92
CA VAL A 278 16.10 -1.37 13.37
C VAL A 278 16.67 -2.58 14.12
N LYS A 279 16.74 -3.72 13.49
CA LYS A 279 17.37 -4.95 14.01
C LYS A 279 18.83 -4.71 14.39
N SER A 280 19.62 -4.15 13.50
CA SER A 280 21.04 -3.82 13.74
C SER A 280 21.23 -2.61 14.64
N LEU A 281 20.21 -1.76 14.77
CA LEU A 281 20.22 -0.54 15.58
C LEU A 281 19.49 -0.70 16.92
N LYS A 282 19.12 -1.92 17.32
CA LYS A 282 18.34 -2.18 18.54
C LYS A 282 19.01 -1.64 19.81
N ASP A 283 20.33 -1.55 19.82
CA ASP A 283 21.12 -1.08 20.97
C ASP A 283 20.95 0.41 21.27
N TYR A 284 20.32 1.17 20.37
CA TYR A 284 19.93 2.56 20.60
C TYR A 284 18.64 2.71 21.42
N PHE A 285 17.91 1.63 21.69
CA PHE A 285 16.58 1.70 22.31
C PHE A 285 16.62 1.30 23.78
N THR A 286 15.93 2.08 24.62
CA THR A 286 15.53 1.65 25.96
C THR A 286 14.05 1.27 25.92
N VAL A 287 13.78 -0.01 26.16
CA VAL A 287 12.42 -0.56 26.08
C VAL A 287 11.86 -0.75 27.48
N TYR A 288 10.69 -0.18 27.69
CA TYR A 288 9.92 -0.29 28.92
C TYR A 288 8.64 -1.07 28.65
N CYS A 289 8.20 -1.84 29.64
CA CYS A 289 6.87 -2.40 29.70
C CYS A 289 6.11 -1.72 30.85
N VAL A 290 4.94 -1.16 30.57
CA VAL A 290 4.04 -0.63 31.59
C VAL A 290 2.80 -1.52 31.65
N LYS A 291 2.57 -2.15 32.78
CA LYS A 291 1.40 -3.00 32.97
C LYS A 291 0.12 -2.15 32.97
N ALA A 292 -0.83 -2.51 32.13
CA ALA A 292 -2.15 -1.90 32.09
C ALA A 292 -3.19 -3.01 32.35
N VAL A 293 -3.85 -2.94 33.49
CA VAL A 293 -4.82 -3.96 33.93
C VAL A 293 -6.20 -3.52 33.52
N SER A 294 -6.74 -4.08 32.45
CA SER A 294 -8.09 -3.83 31.98
C SER A 294 -9.13 -4.51 32.88
N LYS A 295 -10.31 -3.90 32.99
CA LYS A 295 -11.44 -4.51 33.68
C LYS A 295 -11.90 -5.80 33.00
N ASN A 296 -11.95 -5.79 31.66
CA ASN A 296 -12.29 -6.95 30.85
C ASN A 296 -11.08 -7.44 30.06
N ASP A 297 -11.10 -8.70 29.66
CA ASP A 297 -10.02 -9.42 28.99
C ASP A 297 -10.19 -9.50 27.44
N ASN A 298 -10.87 -8.50 26.87
CA ASN A 298 -11.03 -8.32 25.43
C ASN A 298 -11.19 -6.82 25.13
N VAL A 299 -11.14 -6.41 23.86
CA VAL A 299 -11.34 -5.02 23.40
C VAL A 299 -12.59 -4.92 22.53
N GLY A 300 -13.22 -3.74 22.51
CA GLY A 300 -14.41 -3.45 21.73
C GLY A 300 -15.43 -2.62 22.53
N GLU A 301 -16.55 -2.24 21.90
CA GLU A 301 -17.58 -1.37 22.50
C GLU A 301 -18.19 -1.94 23.79
N ASP A 302 -18.32 -3.26 23.90
CA ASP A 302 -18.93 -3.96 25.04
C ASP A 302 -17.96 -4.18 26.20
N TYR A 303 -16.69 -3.81 26.06
CA TYR A 303 -15.65 -4.07 27.05
C TYR A 303 -15.12 -2.78 27.67
N SER A 304 -14.86 -2.85 28.97
CA SER A 304 -14.22 -1.77 29.72
C SER A 304 -12.74 -2.04 29.85
N THR A 305 -11.92 -1.37 29.05
CA THR A 305 -10.46 -1.53 29.01
C THR A 305 -9.76 -0.25 29.44
N VAL A 306 -8.44 -0.31 29.67
CA VAL A 306 -7.66 0.83 30.18
C VAL A 306 -7.62 1.97 29.16
N PHE A 307 -7.38 1.65 27.88
CA PHE A 307 -7.21 2.64 26.82
C PHE A 307 -8.46 2.80 25.97
N SER A 308 -9.56 2.11 26.32
CA SER A 308 -10.84 2.16 25.59
C SER A 308 -10.68 1.92 24.09
N CYS A 309 -9.82 0.95 23.73
CA CYS A 309 -9.61 0.63 22.33
C CYS A 309 -10.85 -0.04 21.73
N VAL A 310 -11.36 0.56 20.65
CA VAL A 310 -12.51 0.03 19.90
C VAL A 310 -12.15 -0.04 18.41
N PRO A 311 -12.04 -1.24 17.86
CA PRO A 311 -11.88 -1.42 16.42
C PRO A 311 -13.15 -0.98 15.69
N ASP A 312 -13.01 -0.14 14.66
CA ASP A 312 -14.14 0.29 13.83
C ASP A 312 -14.64 -0.89 12.99
N PRO A 313 -15.90 -1.31 13.10
CA PRO A 313 -16.43 -2.44 12.32
C PRO A 313 -16.49 -2.20 10.81
N GLN A 314 -16.42 -0.94 10.36
CA GLN A 314 -16.57 -0.55 8.95
C GLN A 314 -15.25 -0.11 8.27
N SER A 315 -14.17 0.02 9.02
CA SER A 315 -12.86 0.43 8.51
C SER A 315 -11.73 -0.33 9.22
N SER A 316 -10.49 -0.18 8.73
CA SER A 316 -9.30 -0.70 9.40
C SER A 316 -8.89 0.12 10.64
N GLY A 317 -9.62 1.19 10.97
CA GLY A 317 -9.34 2.07 12.09
C GLY A 317 -9.58 1.44 13.46
N ILE A 318 -8.91 1.99 14.46
CA ILE A 318 -9.10 1.70 15.88
C ILE A 318 -9.16 3.03 16.62
N THR A 319 -10.23 3.27 17.38
CA THR A 319 -10.31 4.44 18.27
C THR A 319 -9.78 4.07 19.65
N ALA A 320 -9.19 5.04 20.36
CA ALA A 320 -8.64 4.83 21.69
C ALA A 320 -8.53 6.14 22.47
N ASP A 321 -8.41 6.06 23.80
CA ASP A 321 -8.10 7.20 24.67
C ASP A 321 -6.58 7.44 24.71
N ALA A 322 -6.10 8.22 23.74
CA ALA A 322 -4.68 8.54 23.60
C ALA A 322 -4.09 9.30 24.81
N ASP A 323 -4.88 10.10 25.49
CA ASP A 323 -4.43 10.81 26.70
C ASP A 323 -4.14 9.86 27.85
N VAL A 324 -4.97 8.83 28.01
CA VAL A 324 -4.74 7.76 28.99
C VAL A 324 -3.48 6.97 28.62
N VAL A 325 -3.26 6.63 27.34
CA VAL A 325 -2.02 5.98 26.88
C VAL A 325 -0.81 6.82 27.29
N MET A 326 -0.81 8.13 27.00
CA MET A 326 0.30 9.01 27.35
C MET A 326 0.45 9.21 28.87
N ASN A 327 -0.61 9.08 29.67
CA ASN A 327 -0.52 9.05 31.13
C ASN A 327 0.24 7.81 31.63
N TYR A 328 0.04 6.65 30.97
CA TYR A 328 0.81 5.44 31.28
C TYR A 328 2.27 5.55 30.84
N VAL A 329 2.55 6.15 29.68
CA VAL A 329 3.94 6.47 29.27
C VAL A 329 4.66 7.28 30.35
N ARG A 330 4.00 8.29 30.93
CA ARG A 330 4.58 9.16 31.98
C ARG A 330 4.78 8.47 33.33
N LYS A 331 4.30 7.23 33.53
CA LYS A 331 4.63 6.41 34.72
C LYS A 331 6.11 5.94 34.69
N VAL A 332 6.75 5.97 33.53
CA VAL A 332 8.19 5.71 33.42
C VAL A 332 8.96 6.95 33.92
N GLU A 333 9.68 6.79 35.03
CA GLU A 333 10.41 7.88 35.66
C GLU A 333 11.48 8.46 34.72
N GLY A 334 11.47 9.79 34.55
CA GLY A 334 12.45 10.51 33.74
C GLY A 334 12.30 10.32 32.22
N ILE A 335 11.20 9.73 31.74
CA ILE A 335 11.00 9.51 30.30
C ILE A 335 10.84 10.83 29.54
N ASP A 336 11.46 10.91 28.37
CA ASP A 336 11.15 11.95 27.38
C ASP A 336 9.89 11.56 26.59
N SER A 337 8.71 11.86 27.15
CA SER A 337 7.45 11.47 26.56
C SER A 337 7.17 12.11 25.20
N LEU A 338 7.84 13.22 24.85
CA LEU A 338 7.68 13.91 23.56
C LEU A 338 8.49 13.27 22.42
N ASN A 339 9.42 12.38 22.75
CA ASN A 339 10.21 11.61 21.79
C ASN A 339 10.00 10.10 21.94
N THR A 340 8.92 9.67 22.61
CA THR A 340 8.61 8.28 22.89
C THR A 340 7.76 7.67 21.79
N LEU A 341 8.07 6.44 21.37
CA LEU A 341 7.15 5.58 20.68
C LEU A 341 6.41 4.71 21.71
N ALA A 342 5.10 4.86 21.79
CA ALA A 342 4.22 4.00 22.56
C ALA A 342 3.59 2.93 21.65
N VAL A 343 3.61 1.67 22.08
CA VAL A 343 3.00 0.56 21.36
C VAL A 343 1.99 -0.10 22.28
N VAL A 344 0.74 -0.10 21.85
CA VAL A 344 -0.39 -0.69 22.59
C VAL A 344 -0.81 -1.97 21.89
N ILE A 345 -0.62 -3.10 22.55
CA ILE A 345 -1.02 -4.41 22.05
C ILE A 345 -2.46 -4.68 22.46
N LEU A 346 -3.32 -4.98 21.49
CA LEU A 346 -4.72 -5.29 21.75
C LEU A 346 -4.90 -6.81 21.92
N ASN A 347 -5.52 -7.20 23.04
CA ASN A 347 -5.84 -8.60 23.32
C ASN A 347 -7.03 -9.10 22.50
N THR A 348 -6.85 -9.09 21.18
CA THR A 348 -7.82 -9.57 20.20
C THR A 348 -7.08 -10.00 18.93
N ASN A 349 -7.64 -10.91 18.15
CA ASN A 349 -6.99 -11.40 16.94
C ASN A 349 -7.53 -10.78 15.63
N ILE A 350 -8.21 -9.65 15.73
CA ILE A 350 -8.70 -8.93 14.56
C ILE A 350 -7.56 -8.45 13.65
N HIS A 351 -7.82 -8.43 12.35
CA HIS A 351 -6.83 -8.06 11.35
C HIS A 351 -6.85 -6.55 11.06
N LYS A 352 -6.30 -5.77 11.99
CA LYS A 352 -6.25 -4.30 11.94
C LYS A 352 -4.92 -3.79 12.49
N GLY A 353 -4.66 -2.52 12.29
CA GLY A 353 -3.56 -1.78 12.90
C GLY A 353 -3.74 -0.30 12.59
N VAL A 354 -3.32 0.57 13.47
CA VAL A 354 -3.33 2.02 13.24
C VAL A 354 -2.28 2.72 14.08
N THR A 355 -1.65 3.73 13.50
CA THR A 355 -0.72 4.60 14.21
C THR A 355 -1.26 6.01 14.30
N TYR A 356 -1.24 6.59 15.51
CA TYR A 356 -1.52 7.99 15.75
C TYR A 356 -0.22 8.78 15.70
N LEU A 357 -0.14 9.73 14.76
CA LEU A 357 0.91 10.74 14.66
C LEU A 357 0.37 12.08 15.16
N TYR A 358 1.24 12.94 15.67
CA TYR A 358 0.81 14.14 16.37
C TYR A 358 1.37 15.42 15.78
N ARG A 359 0.55 16.48 15.80
CA ARG A 359 0.91 17.86 15.52
C ARG A 359 0.61 18.75 16.72
N ASN A 360 1.43 19.75 16.93
CA ASN A 360 1.11 20.81 17.87
C ASN A 360 -0.06 21.64 17.34
N LYS A 361 -1.13 21.77 18.12
CA LYS A 361 -2.38 22.43 17.76
C LYS A 361 -2.19 23.92 17.41
N ASN A 362 -1.26 24.59 18.10
CA ASN A 362 -1.05 26.03 17.96
C ASN A 362 -0.10 26.38 16.81
N THR A 363 0.91 25.56 16.57
CA THR A 363 1.97 25.83 15.58
C THR A 363 1.84 24.98 14.32
N ASN A 364 1.00 23.98 14.34
CA ASN A 364 0.82 22.95 13.30
C ASN A 364 2.12 22.17 12.97
N LYS A 365 3.12 22.23 13.83
CA LYS A 365 4.39 21.50 13.65
C LYS A 365 4.24 20.05 14.09
N PRO A 366 4.84 19.08 13.36
CA PRO A 366 4.86 17.69 13.78
C PRO A 366 5.53 17.51 15.15
N LEU A 367 4.92 16.68 15.98
CA LEU A 367 5.47 16.22 17.25
C LEU A 367 6.12 14.83 17.06
N GLN A 368 7.16 14.54 17.82
CA GLN A 368 7.99 13.38 17.55
C GLN A 368 7.41 12.07 18.09
N TYR A 369 6.62 12.13 19.16
CA TYR A 369 5.99 10.94 19.72
C TYR A 369 4.90 10.35 18.79
N ALA A 370 4.64 9.08 18.98
CA ALA A 370 3.58 8.35 18.26
C ALA A 370 3.01 7.26 19.15
N ILE A 371 1.77 6.85 18.85
CA ILE A 371 1.12 5.70 19.47
C ILE A 371 0.69 4.73 18.38
N ALA A 372 1.19 3.49 18.42
CA ALA A 372 0.79 2.43 17.52
C ALA A 372 -0.13 1.44 18.27
N PHE A 373 -1.29 1.13 17.69
CA PHE A 373 -2.24 0.16 18.20
C PHE A 373 -2.21 -1.09 17.32
N CYS A 374 -1.77 -2.20 17.90
CA CYS A 374 -1.48 -3.44 17.17
C CYS A 374 -2.18 -4.63 17.81
N PRO A 375 -3.21 -5.22 17.19
CA PRO A 375 -3.82 -6.47 17.64
C PRO A 375 -2.86 -7.66 17.55
N ILE A 376 -3.11 -8.69 18.36
CA ILE A 376 -2.45 -9.99 18.22
C ILE A 376 -3.12 -10.75 17.07
N ILE A 377 -2.70 -10.46 15.84
CA ILE A 377 -3.33 -11.04 14.65
C ILE A 377 -2.98 -12.54 14.55
N GLU A 378 -4.01 -13.39 14.45
CA GLU A 378 -3.95 -14.86 14.38
C GLU A 378 -3.35 -15.51 15.65
N SER A 379 -2.11 -15.21 15.95
CA SER A 379 -1.40 -15.72 17.13
C SER A 379 -0.11 -14.93 17.39
N LEU A 380 0.46 -15.08 18.58
CA LEU A 380 1.77 -14.47 18.91
C LEU A 380 2.92 -14.90 17.98
N ALA A 381 2.84 -16.10 17.40
CA ALA A 381 3.86 -16.63 16.51
C ALA A 381 3.58 -16.33 15.03
N SER A 382 2.45 -15.68 14.71
CA SER A 382 2.06 -15.43 13.33
C SER A 382 2.93 -14.36 12.67
N GLU A 383 3.11 -14.51 11.37
CA GLU A 383 3.73 -13.47 10.53
C GLU A 383 2.87 -12.19 10.50
N SER A 384 1.55 -12.35 10.54
CA SER A 384 0.61 -11.22 10.58
C SER A 384 0.79 -10.36 11.83
N PHE A 385 1.04 -10.95 13.01
CA PHE A 385 1.35 -10.20 14.22
C PHE A 385 2.71 -9.50 14.13
N ARG A 386 3.72 -10.15 13.55
CA ARG A 386 5.02 -9.54 13.32
C ARG A 386 4.92 -8.33 12.39
N THR A 387 4.24 -8.50 11.25
CA THR A 387 4.17 -7.45 10.22
C THR A 387 3.35 -6.24 10.65
N VAL A 388 2.25 -6.40 11.42
CA VAL A 388 1.51 -5.25 11.92
C VAL A 388 2.38 -4.38 12.85
N LEU A 389 3.18 -5.01 13.70
CA LEU A 389 4.11 -4.28 14.58
C LEU A 389 5.19 -3.53 13.80
N VAL A 390 5.77 -4.17 12.79
CA VAL A 390 6.81 -3.55 11.96
C VAL A 390 6.23 -2.42 11.12
N HIS A 391 5.07 -2.63 10.50
CA HIS A 391 4.40 -1.60 9.69
C HIS A 391 3.98 -0.39 10.55
N GLU A 392 3.18 -0.64 11.59
CA GLU A 392 2.59 0.43 12.39
C GLU A 392 3.63 1.12 13.29
N ALA A 393 4.29 0.34 14.15
CA ALA A 393 5.17 0.95 15.14
C ALA A 393 6.51 1.40 14.54
N ILE A 394 7.14 0.57 13.70
CA ILE A 394 8.44 0.92 13.12
C ILE A 394 8.26 1.81 11.88
N GLY A 395 7.44 1.43 10.93
CA GLY A 395 7.22 2.22 9.71
C GLY A 395 6.63 3.59 10.00
N HIS A 396 5.40 3.64 10.47
CA HIS A 396 4.72 4.91 10.76
C HIS A 396 5.22 5.56 12.06
N GLY A 397 5.26 4.80 13.15
CA GLY A 397 5.51 5.35 14.49
C GLY A 397 6.93 5.90 14.65
N LEU A 398 7.95 5.12 14.34
CA LEU A 398 9.36 5.52 14.42
C LEU A 398 9.80 6.26 13.16
N GLY A 399 9.67 5.62 11.98
CA GLY A 399 10.21 6.10 10.71
C GLY A 399 9.46 7.26 10.10
N LYS A 400 8.23 7.54 10.57
CA LYS A 400 7.34 8.55 9.98
C LYS A 400 7.15 8.32 8.48
N LEU A 401 7.10 7.05 8.07
CA LEU A 401 6.87 6.65 6.69
C LEU A 401 5.38 6.77 6.33
N ALA A 402 5.10 6.98 5.05
CA ALA A 402 3.76 6.90 4.48
C ALA A 402 3.44 5.46 4.06
N ASP A 403 2.15 5.16 3.89
CA ASP A 403 1.72 3.99 3.14
C ASP A 403 2.14 4.11 1.67
N GLU A 404 2.67 3.02 1.11
CA GLU A 404 3.08 2.95 -0.28
C GLU A 404 2.01 2.31 -1.18
N TYR A 405 0.80 2.10 -0.67
CA TYR A 405 -0.34 1.59 -1.45
C TYR A 405 -1.34 2.71 -1.79
N GLY A 406 -2.23 2.42 -2.74
CA GLY A 406 -3.35 3.28 -3.12
C GLY A 406 -4.67 2.52 -3.10
N TYR A 407 -5.74 3.17 -2.68
CA TYR A 407 -7.10 2.67 -2.79
C TYR A 407 -7.72 3.11 -4.12
N LYS A 408 -8.42 2.20 -4.79
CA LYS A 408 -8.99 2.45 -6.11
C LYS A 408 -9.99 3.61 -6.12
N GLU A 409 -10.68 3.81 -5.03
CA GLU A 409 -11.64 4.89 -4.81
C GLU A 409 -10.99 6.27 -4.62
N ASN A 410 -9.73 6.31 -4.25
CA ASN A 410 -8.99 7.53 -3.94
C ASN A 410 -8.22 8.08 -5.13
N GLY A 411 -8.69 8.14 -6.29
CA GLY A 411 -8.09 8.69 -7.51
C GLY A 411 -6.76 9.45 -7.35
N ALA A 412 -6.75 10.75 -7.65
CA ALA A 412 -5.62 11.65 -7.45
C ALA A 412 -5.81 12.53 -6.19
N PRO A 413 -4.72 12.96 -5.51
CA PRO A 413 -4.82 13.86 -4.36
C PRO A 413 -5.38 15.23 -4.75
N THR A 414 -6.00 15.90 -3.80
CA THR A 414 -6.35 17.32 -3.95
C THR A 414 -5.08 18.18 -3.88
N VAL A 415 -5.20 19.45 -4.32
CA VAL A 415 -4.09 20.42 -4.19
C VAL A 415 -3.67 20.61 -2.73
N GLU A 416 -4.64 20.58 -1.81
CA GLU A 416 -4.41 20.69 -0.37
C GLU A 416 -3.64 19.48 0.16
N ALA A 417 -4.02 18.25 -0.20
CA ALA A 417 -3.32 17.03 0.19
C ALA A 417 -1.89 16.99 -0.35
N THR A 418 -1.68 17.45 -1.60
CA THR A 418 -0.33 17.57 -2.18
C THR A 418 0.54 18.55 -1.37
N LYS A 419 0.02 19.74 -1.05
CA LYS A 419 0.75 20.74 -0.23
C LYS A 419 1.02 20.24 1.19
N GLU A 420 0.10 19.49 1.75
CA GLU A 420 0.27 18.88 3.05
C GLU A 420 1.43 17.88 3.04
N LEU A 421 1.49 16.98 2.05
CA LEU A 421 2.59 16.04 1.86
C LEU A 421 3.93 16.78 1.69
N GLU A 422 4.00 17.80 0.83
CA GLU A 422 5.19 18.65 0.66
C GLU A 422 5.60 19.33 1.98
N THR A 423 4.64 19.71 2.81
CA THR A 423 4.91 20.28 4.14
C THR A 423 5.55 19.23 5.06
N TYR A 424 5.06 17.98 5.07
CA TYR A 424 5.68 16.90 5.84
C TYR A 424 7.10 16.62 5.39
N HIS A 425 7.40 16.69 4.10
CA HIS A 425 8.74 16.54 3.56
C HIS A 425 9.73 17.56 4.15
N THR A 426 9.29 18.79 4.48
CA THR A 426 10.14 19.78 5.15
C THR A 426 10.58 19.37 6.55
N TYR A 427 9.86 18.42 7.16
CA TYR A 427 10.16 17.85 8.49
C TYR A 427 10.84 16.48 8.41
N ASN A 428 11.23 16.03 7.22
CA ASN A 428 11.74 14.69 6.94
C ASN A 428 10.74 13.57 7.27
N TRP A 429 9.44 13.84 7.16
CA TRP A 429 8.38 12.84 7.27
C TRP A 429 7.89 12.44 5.89
N LEU A 430 7.37 11.23 5.75
CA LEU A 430 6.72 10.66 4.56
C LEU A 430 7.63 10.63 3.31
N LYS A 431 8.96 10.55 3.51
CA LYS A 431 9.98 10.61 2.46
C LYS A 431 10.03 9.38 1.54
N ASN A 432 9.23 8.37 1.80
CA ASN A 432 9.06 7.18 0.96
C ASN A 432 7.92 7.32 -0.07
N VAL A 433 7.31 8.50 -0.18
CA VAL A 433 6.37 8.83 -1.26
C VAL A 433 6.65 10.24 -1.78
N ASP A 434 6.30 10.53 -3.03
CA ASP A 434 6.53 11.83 -3.67
C ASP A 434 5.40 12.20 -4.63
N VAL A 435 5.25 13.48 -4.93
CA VAL A 435 4.26 14.01 -5.87
C VAL A 435 4.76 14.07 -7.32
N THR A 436 6.01 13.72 -7.57
CA THR A 436 6.62 13.75 -8.90
C THR A 436 7.03 12.35 -9.38
N SER A 437 6.84 12.09 -10.68
CA SER A 437 7.38 10.90 -11.37
C SER A 437 8.79 11.11 -11.92
N ASP A 438 9.32 12.31 -11.81
CA ASP A 438 10.64 12.66 -12.32
C ASP A 438 11.72 11.98 -11.47
N LYS A 439 12.33 10.94 -12.03
CA LYS A 439 13.33 10.10 -11.35
C LYS A 439 14.57 10.85 -10.86
N GLU A 440 14.84 12.05 -11.40
CA GLU A 440 15.96 12.90 -10.98
C GLU A 440 15.55 13.85 -9.83
N LYS A 441 14.27 13.91 -9.47
CA LYS A 441 13.73 14.85 -8.47
C LYS A 441 13.09 14.18 -7.26
N VAL A 442 12.66 12.91 -7.38
CA VAL A 442 12.09 12.21 -6.22
C VAL A 442 13.09 12.19 -5.06
N ASP A 443 12.58 12.22 -3.85
CA ASP A 443 13.40 12.24 -2.63
C ASP A 443 14.43 11.10 -2.56
N TRP A 444 14.16 9.99 -3.24
CA TRP A 444 15.04 8.80 -3.31
C TRP A 444 15.84 8.70 -4.63
N HIS A 445 15.97 9.79 -5.41
CA HIS A 445 16.66 9.79 -6.71
C HIS A 445 18.06 9.17 -6.66
N ALA A 446 18.80 9.37 -5.56
CA ALA A 446 20.15 8.83 -5.38
C ALA A 446 20.23 7.29 -5.41
N PHE A 447 19.11 6.61 -5.16
CA PHE A 447 19.05 5.14 -5.16
C PHE A 447 18.78 4.55 -6.55
N ILE A 448 18.13 5.30 -7.46
CA ILE A 448 17.54 4.76 -8.70
C ILE A 448 18.60 4.14 -9.63
N ASN A 449 19.78 4.74 -9.73
CA ASN A 449 20.86 4.27 -10.60
C ASN A 449 22.04 3.69 -9.83
N ASP A 450 21.94 3.54 -8.52
CA ASP A 450 22.99 2.98 -7.68
C ASP A 450 22.98 1.44 -7.77
N GLN A 451 24.05 0.86 -8.30
CA GLN A 451 24.18 -0.58 -8.50
C GLN A 451 24.11 -1.40 -7.20
N ARG A 452 24.38 -0.79 -6.05
CA ARG A 452 24.26 -1.44 -4.74
C ARG A 452 22.82 -1.83 -4.42
N PHE A 453 21.85 -1.11 -5.01
CA PHE A 453 20.41 -1.29 -4.80
C PHE A 453 19.67 -1.81 -6.06
N ALA A 454 20.39 -2.18 -7.12
CA ALA A 454 19.81 -2.61 -8.39
C ALA A 454 18.82 -3.77 -8.26
N SER A 455 19.01 -4.62 -7.26
CA SER A 455 18.14 -5.77 -7.01
C SER A 455 16.78 -5.42 -6.39
N GLU A 456 16.60 -4.20 -5.89
CA GLU A 456 15.35 -3.73 -5.32
C GLU A 456 14.42 -3.06 -6.36
N ASP A 457 14.89 -2.93 -7.62
CA ASP A 457 14.12 -2.31 -8.72
C ASP A 457 13.53 -0.94 -8.33
N ILE A 458 14.41 -0.06 -7.76
CA ILE A 458 13.99 1.25 -7.28
C ILE A 458 13.67 2.16 -8.46
N GLY A 459 12.48 2.73 -8.47
CA GLY A 459 11.98 3.60 -9.53
C GLY A 459 11.10 4.73 -8.98
N ALA A 460 10.12 5.14 -9.78
CA ALA A 460 9.03 6.01 -9.38
C ALA A 460 7.73 5.36 -9.88
N TYR A 461 7.10 4.59 -9.01
CA TYR A 461 5.91 3.80 -9.32
C TYR A 461 4.67 4.55 -8.85
N GLU A 462 3.71 4.75 -9.74
CA GLU A 462 2.49 5.47 -9.42
C GLU A 462 1.61 4.70 -8.43
N GLY A 463 1.04 5.42 -7.50
CA GLY A 463 0.26 4.89 -6.38
C GLY A 463 1.03 4.96 -5.06
N GLY A 464 0.42 5.55 -4.03
CA GLY A 464 0.99 5.72 -2.68
C GLY A 464 0.21 6.73 -1.88
N TYR A 465 0.46 6.82 -0.58
CA TYR A 465 -0.26 7.69 0.35
C TYR A 465 -1.77 7.55 0.20
N THR A 466 -2.23 6.31 -0.04
CA THR A 466 -3.59 5.86 -0.38
C THR A 466 -4.18 6.35 -1.71
N TYR A 467 -3.52 7.21 -2.45
CA TYR A 467 -3.95 7.65 -3.77
C TYR A 467 -3.44 6.72 -4.87
N MET A 468 -4.31 6.41 -5.85
CA MET A 468 -3.93 5.60 -7.02
C MET A 468 -3.13 6.36 -8.05
N LEU A 469 -3.30 7.69 -8.13
CA LEU A 469 -2.72 8.55 -9.15
C LEU A 469 -2.03 9.76 -8.50
N GLY A 470 -0.99 10.29 -9.17
CA GLY A 470 -0.33 11.54 -8.79
C GLY A 470 0.56 11.49 -7.57
N ILE A 471 0.66 10.35 -6.90
CA ILE A 471 1.64 10.06 -5.84
C ILE A 471 2.49 8.88 -6.31
N TYR A 472 3.76 8.90 -6.00
CA TYR A 472 4.74 7.92 -6.45
C TYR A 472 5.48 7.31 -5.26
N ARG A 473 5.90 6.04 -5.40
CA ARG A 473 6.63 5.27 -4.40
C ARG A 473 7.89 4.64 -5.00
N PRO A 474 8.88 4.22 -4.19
CA PRO A 474 10.17 3.75 -4.69
C PRO A 474 10.11 2.39 -5.37
N THR A 475 9.29 1.46 -4.87
CA THR A 475 9.23 0.06 -5.34
C THR A 475 7.79 -0.41 -5.51
N THR A 476 7.60 -1.50 -6.24
CA THR A 476 6.27 -2.11 -6.39
C THR A 476 5.81 -2.84 -5.13
N GLU A 477 6.76 -3.36 -4.35
CA GLU A 477 6.50 -4.12 -3.12
C GLU A 477 7.44 -3.64 -2.01
N SER A 478 6.90 -3.51 -0.79
CA SER A 478 7.66 -3.15 0.42
C SER A 478 6.84 -3.44 1.68
N MET A 479 7.45 -3.31 2.85
CA MET A 479 6.75 -3.37 4.14
C MET A 479 5.61 -2.33 4.21
N MET A 480 5.81 -1.13 3.65
CA MET A 480 4.80 -0.07 3.66
C MET A 480 3.77 -0.19 2.53
N ASN A 481 3.86 -1.21 1.67
CA ASN A 481 2.90 -1.48 0.61
C ASN A 481 2.11 -2.78 0.86
N SER A 482 2.78 -3.91 0.92
CA SER A 482 2.13 -5.23 0.97
C SER A 482 2.31 -5.97 2.29
N ASN A 483 3.06 -5.44 3.23
CA ASN A 483 3.46 -6.05 4.51
C ASN A 483 4.18 -7.41 4.39
N SER A 484 4.46 -7.85 3.17
CA SER A 484 5.05 -9.17 2.88
C SER A 484 6.52 -9.11 2.45
N SER A 485 7.04 -7.92 2.25
CA SER A 485 8.41 -7.63 1.85
C SER A 485 9.14 -6.80 2.90
N PRO A 486 10.47 -6.82 2.96
CA PRO A 486 11.23 -5.90 3.83
C PRO A 486 10.97 -4.44 3.47
N PHE A 487 11.40 -3.52 4.31
CA PHE A 487 11.49 -2.12 3.93
C PHE A 487 12.40 -1.94 2.72
N ASN A 488 11.98 -1.16 1.72
CA ASN A 488 12.86 -0.77 0.61
C ASN A 488 13.99 0.16 1.09
N ALA A 489 15.06 0.31 0.30
CA ALA A 489 16.24 1.06 0.70
C ALA A 489 15.95 2.53 1.08
N PRO A 490 15.10 3.30 0.38
CA PRO A 490 14.69 4.63 0.83
C PRO A 490 14.03 4.64 2.22
N SER A 491 13.14 3.68 2.51
CA SER A 491 12.50 3.53 3.81
C SER A 491 13.50 3.12 4.89
N ARG A 492 14.44 2.21 4.59
CA ARG A 492 15.53 1.86 5.51
C ARG A 492 16.43 3.06 5.81
N LYS A 493 16.71 3.92 4.82
CA LYS A 493 17.47 5.15 5.06
C LYS A 493 16.74 6.10 6.00
N ALA A 494 15.45 6.30 5.79
CA ALA A 494 14.64 7.16 6.65
C ALA A 494 14.65 6.65 8.11
N LEU A 495 14.51 5.34 8.31
CA LEU A 495 14.60 4.70 9.63
C LEU A 495 16.00 4.85 10.25
N TYR A 496 17.06 4.61 9.49
CA TYR A 496 18.45 4.77 9.91
C TYR A 496 18.74 6.21 10.38
N ASP A 497 18.38 7.19 9.56
CA ASP A 497 18.55 8.60 9.88
C ASP A 497 17.75 8.99 11.12
N ARG A 498 16.56 8.44 11.28
CA ARG A 498 15.69 8.69 12.42
C ARG A 498 16.27 8.16 13.73
N VAL A 499 16.81 6.94 13.72
CA VAL A 499 17.47 6.36 14.91
C VAL A 499 18.70 7.18 15.29
N ARG A 500 19.53 7.59 14.33
CA ARG A 500 20.70 8.41 14.58
C ARG A 500 20.34 9.81 15.09
N GLN A 501 19.30 10.41 14.53
CA GLN A 501 18.79 11.71 15.00
C GLN A 501 18.32 11.63 16.46
N LEU A 502 17.51 10.65 16.80
CA LEU A 502 16.96 10.47 18.15
C LEU A 502 18.05 10.01 19.14
N GLY A 503 18.88 9.04 18.74
CA GLY A 503 19.88 8.43 19.60
C GLY A 503 21.14 9.29 19.82
N GLU A 504 21.57 10.03 18.80
CA GLU A 504 22.85 10.75 18.82
C GLU A 504 22.71 12.26 18.58
N GLY A 505 21.53 12.72 18.10
CA GLY A 505 21.31 14.12 17.74
C GLY A 505 21.95 14.49 16.40
N LEU A 506 22.26 13.51 15.55
CA LEU A 506 22.90 13.74 14.25
C LEU A 506 21.90 14.20 13.19
N SER A 507 22.38 14.92 12.20
CA SER A 507 21.63 15.23 10.98
C SER A 507 21.46 13.97 10.13
N ALA A 508 20.56 14.03 9.13
CA ALA A 508 20.41 12.96 8.15
C ALA A 508 21.76 12.61 7.51
N SER A 509 21.98 11.31 7.32
CA SER A 509 23.19 10.79 6.68
C SER A 509 23.25 11.15 5.19
N THR A 510 24.44 11.23 4.65
CA THR A 510 24.62 11.22 3.20
C THR A 510 24.18 9.88 2.63
N HIS A 511 23.95 9.83 1.31
CA HIS A 511 23.64 8.57 0.61
C HIS A 511 24.76 7.53 0.82
N GLU A 512 26.03 7.96 0.71
CA GLU A 512 27.19 7.08 0.87
C GLU A 512 27.35 6.52 2.29
N GLU A 513 27.11 7.33 3.32
CA GLU A 513 27.13 6.86 4.72
C GLU A 513 26.09 5.79 4.96
N PHE A 514 24.87 6.01 4.45
CA PHE A 514 23.82 5.01 4.56
C PHE A 514 24.14 3.76 3.76
N ALA A 515 24.57 3.89 2.49
CA ALA A 515 24.87 2.76 1.64
C ALA A 515 25.96 1.86 2.24
N ALA A 516 27.00 2.46 2.85
CA ALA A 516 28.05 1.71 3.54
C ALA A 516 27.53 0.91 4.75
N PHE A 517 26.55 1.44 5.48
CA PHE A 517 25.86 0.74 6.54
C PHE A 517 24.98 -0.37 5.98
N ASP A 518 24.16 -0.05 4.96
CA ASP A 518 23.16 -0.96 4.40
C ASP A 518 23.81 -2.18 3.72
N GLU A 519 24.94 -2.03 3.06
CA GLU A 519 25.68 -3.16 2.46
C GLU A 519 26.04 -4.26 3.47
N GLN A 520 26.23 -3.88 4.74
CA GLN A 520 26.57 -4.82 5.82
C GLN A 520 25.35 -5.43 6.51
N HIS A 521 24.18 -4.79 6.38
CA HIS A 521 23.00 -5.08 7.19
C HIS A 521 21.71 -5.25 6.38
N LYS A 522 21.75 -5.00 5.06
CA LYS A 522 20.54 -5.11 4.24
C LYS A 522 19.91 -6.51 4.36
N PRO A 523 18.58 -6.59 4.28
CA PRO A 523 17.88 -7.86 4.31
C PRO A 523 18.43 -8.81 3.25
N GLU A 524 18.55 -10.10 3.58
CA GLU A 524 18.72 -11.11 2.54
C GLU A 524 17.56 -10.96 1.56
N GLN A 525 17.86 -10.89 0.26
CA GLN A 525 16.82 -10.78 -0.74
C GLN A 525 15.88 -11.96 -0.60
N TRP A 526 14.65 -11.67 -0.30
CA TRP A 526 13.58 -12.62 -0.50
C TRP A 526 13.52 -12.86 -2.01
N SER A 527 14.23 -13.88 -2.47
CA SER A 527 13.90 -14.44 -3.77
C SER A 527 12.46 -14.96 -3.63
N TYR A 528 11.53 -14.22 -4.20
CA TYR A 528 10.18 -14.69 -4.41
C TYR A 528 10.22 -15.90 -5.34
N THR A 529 10.69 -17.00 -4.80
CA THR A 529 10.45 -18.28 -5.40
C THR A 529 9.04 -18.65 -4.99
N LEU A 530 8.10 -18.43 -5.90
CA LEU A 530 6.68 -18.81 -5.88
C LEU A 530 6.40 -20.28 -5.51
N SER A 531 7.34 -20.98 -4.96
CA SER A 531 7.30 -22.44 -4.83
C SER A 531 6.72 -22.98 -3.54
N ARG A 532 6.15 -22.19 -2.66
CA ARG A 532 5.45 -22.77 -1.48
C ARG A 532 4.33 -21.88 -1.00
N GLY A 533 3.12 -22.35 -1.24
CA GLY A 533 1.84 -21.83 -0.91
C GLY A 533 1.72 -20.98 0.36
N PHE A 534 0.75 -20.14 0.38
CA PHE A 534 0.26 -19.25 1.44
C PHE A 534 1.05 -17.98 1.78
N ASN A 535 2.35 -17.87 1.53
CA ASN A 535 3.13 -16.70 1.95
C ASN A 535 3.16 -15.54 0.93
N MET A 536 2.33 -15.58 -0.12
CA MET A 536 2.31 -14.57 -1.18
C MET A 536 0.95 -13.91 -1.36
N LEU A 537 0.18 -13.91 -0.32
CA LEU A 537 -1.12 -13.26 -0.37
C LEU A 537 -0.91 -11.77 -0.14
N PRO A 538 -1.54 -10.89 -0.95
CA PRO A 538 -1.56 -9.48 -0.61
C PRO A 538 -2.10 -9.37 0.81
N THR A 539 -1.25 -8.95 1.75
CA THR A 539 -1.72 -8.61 3.09
C THR A 539 -2.65 -7.43 2.97
N PRO A 540 -3.73 -7.35 3.73
CA PRO A 540 -4.56 -6.17 3.72
C PRO A 540 -3.74 -5.00 4.19
N HIS A 541 -4.10 -3.87 3.70
CA HIS A 541 -3.56 -2.61 4.15
C HIS A 541 -4.12 -2.32 5.54
N PHE A 542 -3.25 -1.91 6.45
CA PHE A 542 -3.67 -1.39 7.75
C PHE A 542 -4.25 0.03 7.59
N ALA A 543 -4.76 0.61 8.65
CA ALA A 543 -5.30 1.96 8.59
C ALA A 543 -4.17 2.96 8.32
N GLN A 544 -4.46 3.98 7.51
CA GLN A 544 -3.56 5.13 7.41
C GLN A 544 -3.25 5.71 8.80
N PRO A 545 -2.03 6.23 9.00
CA PRO A 545 -1.72 6.97 10.21
C PRO A 545 -2.71 8.10 10.44
N VAL A 546 -3.29 8.15 11.61
CA VAL A 546 -4.23 9.19 11.99
C VAL A 546 -3.45 10.40 12.53
N MET A 547 -3.67 11.57 11.93
CA MET A 547 -3.04 12.80 12.39
C MET A 547 -3.86 13.42 13.52
N MET A 548 -3.30 13.38 14.72
CA MET A 548 -3.87 13.94 15.94
C MET A 548 -3.29 15.32 16.25
N TYR A 549 -4.02 16.11 17.03
CA TYR A 549 -3.57 17.41 17.49
C TYR A 549 -3.36 17.41 19.00
N ASP A 550 -2.23 17.96 19.46
CA ASP A 550 -1.88 18.11 20.88
C ASP A 550 -1.53 19.56 21.17
N ASP A 551 -1.85 20.02 22.38
CA ASP A 551 -1.54 21.37 22.85
C ASP A 551 -0.08 21.54 23.32
N LYS A 552 0.72 20.47 23.35
CA LYS A 552 2.11 20.44 23.89
C LYS A 552 3.14 21.03 22.95
#